data_a5b06fa8f6917b8521b6c8c27422a4d0
#
_entry.id   a5b06fa8f6917b8521b6c8c27422a4d0
#
_cell.length_a   1.000
_cell.length_b   1.000
_cell.length_c   1.000
_cell.angle_alpha   90.00
_cell.angle_beta   90.00
_cell.angle_gamma   90.00
#
_symmetry.space_group_name_H-M   'P 1'
#
loop_
_entity.id
_entity.type
_entity.pdbx_description
1 polymer ?
#
loop_
_entity_poly.entity_id
_entity_poly.type
_entity_poly.pdbx_seq_one_letter_code
_entity_poly.pdbx_strand_id
1 'polypeptide(L)'
;SISIDQKTTSRNPRSTVGTVTEIYDYFRVLFARIGTPYSPETGKEIKSMSVQEIVDEFYKFKKKQKFYLISPVVNNRKGEFKKEIAEFIKKGFMRFRIDGEVCDSSNIPQLDKKKNHSIDIIVDRIEVDKKYESRIAQSIETAISLSDGVIYFYDVVEQKNFIFSSK
;
A
#
# COMPACT_ATOMS: atom_id res chain seq x y z
N SER A 1 -8.07 18.36 27.73
CA SER A 1 -7.94 18.86 26.39
C SER A 1 -7.31 17.83 25.45
N ILE A 2 -6.00 17.71 25.42
CA ILE A 2 -5.31 16.80 24.50
C ILE A 2 -5.67 15.32 24.74
N SER A 3 -5.84 14.93 25.98
CA SER A 3 -6.24 13.58 26.36
C SER A 3 -7.66 13.23 25.91
N ILE A 4 -8.55 14.21 25.84
CA ILE A 4 -9.92 14.03 25.36
C ILE A 4 -9.92 13.79 23.86
N ASP A 5 -9.11 14.51 23.12
CA ASP A 5 -8.95 14.35 21.68
C ASP A 5 -8.37 12.98 21.35
N GLN A 6 -7.45 12.49 22.14
CA GLN A 6 -6.92 11.14 22.02
C GLN A 6 -8.00 10.06 22.24
N LYS A 7 -8.87 10.24 23.20
CA LYS A 7 -9.98 9.31 23.42
C LYS A 7 -11.00 9.32 22.28
N THR A 8 -11.23 10.46 21.70
CA THR A 8 -12.11 10.58 20.54
C THR A 8 -11.50 9.89 19.34
N THR A 9 -10.20 10.03 19.16
CA THR A 9 -9.47 9.38 18.08
C THR A 9 -9.38 7.86 18.25
N SER A 10 -9.43 7.36 19.49
CA SER A 10 -9.39 5.91 19.75
C SER A 10 -10.59 5.15 19.18
N ARG A 11 -11.68 5.84 18.85
CA ARG A 11 -12.85 5.26 18.16
C ARG A 11 -12.64 5.09 16.66
N ASN A 12 -11.69 5.78 16.08
CA ASN A 12 -11.33 5.64 14.69
C ASN A 12 -10.23 4.56 14.58
N PRO A 13 -10.42 3.47 13.80
CA PRO A 13 -9.42 2.42 13.64
C PRO A 13 -8.04 2.93 13.19
N ARG A 14 -7.99 4.07 12.51
CA ARG A 14 -6.73 4.71 12.08
C ARG A 14 -6.05 5.53 13.16
N SER A 15 -6.72 5.84 14.23
CA SER A 15 -6.23 6.76 15.26
C SER A 15 -5.88 6.07 16.58
N THR A 16 -5.92 4.76 16.65
CA THR A 16 -5.42 4.00 17.80
C THR A 16 -3.92 4.15 17.88
N VAL A 17 -3.48 5.15 18.59
CA VAL A 17 -2.07 5.47 18.77
C VAL A 17 -1.52 4.64 19.92
N GLY A 18 -0.25 4.30 19.85
CA GLY A 18 0.46 3.63 20.94
C GLY A 18 0.70 2.14 20.74
N THR A 19 0.18 1.57 19.68
CA THR A 19 0.63 0.25 19.25
C THR A 19 1.75 0.41 18.22
N VAL A 20 2.75 -0.45 18.30
CA VAL A 20 3.87 -0.48 17.33
C VAL A 20 3.38 -0.54 15.88
N THR A 21 2.20 -1.12 15.68
CA THR A 21 1.53 -1.27 14.41
C THR A 21 1.07 0.03 13.75
N GLU A 22 0.81 1.04 14.56
CA GLU A 22 0.35 2.33 14.07
C GLU A 22 1.47 3.33 13.89
N ILE A 23 2.67 2.98 14.32
CA ILE A 23 3.87 3.76 14.10
C ILE A 23 4.04 4.04 12.60
N TYR A 24 3.73 3.08 11.74
CA TYR A 24 3.85 3.29 10.30
C TYR A 24 2.85 4.32 9.78
N ASP A 25 1.58 4.23 10.15
CA ASP A 25 0.58 5.24 9.78
C ASP A 25 0.92 6.60 10.39
N TYR A 26 1.42 6.62 11.61
CA TYR A 26 1.93 7.81 12.27
C TYR A 26 3.10 8.42 11.51
N PHE A 27 4.08 7.63 11.12
CA PHE A 27 5.22 8.09 10.31
C PHE A 27 4.79 8.60 8.94
N ARG A 28 3.84 7.97 8.29
CA ARG A 28 3.29 8.48 7.03
C ARG A 28 2.71 9.88 7.18
N VAL A 29 1.90 10.10 8.21
CA VAL A 29 1.33 11.42 8.50
C VAL A 29 2.42 12.42 8.88
N LEU A 30 3.39 12.00 9.66
CA LEU A 30 4.51 12.83 10.08
C LEU A 30 5.36 13.29 8.89
N PHE A 31 5.74 12.37 8.03
CA PHE A 31 6.55 12.65 6.84
C PHE A 31 5.82 13.54 5.83
N ALA A 32 4.51 13.35 5.66
CA ALA A 32 3.70 14.22 4.83
C ALA A 32 3.68 15.68 5.31
N ARG A 33 3.94 15.90 6.60
CA ARG A 33 3.90 17.23 7.23
C ARG A 33 5.25 17.89 7.38
N ILE A 34 6.32 17.13 7.66
CA ILE A 34 7.58 17.71 8.14
C ILE A 34 8.85 17.23 7.44
N GLY A 35 8.76 16.26 6.53
CA GLY A 35 9.99 15.77 5.93
C GLY A 35 9.83 14.78 4.79
N THR A 36 10.96 14.37 4.28
CA THR A 36 11.06 13.36 3.23
C THR A 36 10.89 11.97 3.86
N PRO A 37 9.98 11.13 3.35
CA PRO A 37 9.80 9.78 3.86
C PRO A 37 10.99 8.88 3.51
N TYR A 38 11.32 7.99 4.43
CA TYR A 38 12.33 6.95 4.21
C TYR A 38 11.67 5.58 4.12
N SER A 39 12.19 4.74 3.26
CA SER A 39 11.77 3.35 3.21
C SER A 39 12.11 2.64 4.52
N PRO A 40 11.15 2.05 5.22
CA PRO A 40 11.43 1.31 6.45
C PRO A 40 12.29 0.07 6.20
N GLU A 41 12.28 -0.47 4.99
CA GLU A 41 13.06 -1.66 4.62
C GLU A 41 14.52 -1.33 4.27
N THR A 42 14.75 -0.20 3.63
CA THR A 42 16.07 0.13 3.07
C THR A 42 16.73 1.36 3.71
N GLY A 43 15.99 2.13 4.51
CA GLY A 43 16.45 3.40 5.07
C GLY A 43 16.72 4.49 4.01
N LYS A 44 16.36 4.23 2.75
CA LYS A 44 16.53 5.21 1.68
C LYS A 44 15.39 6.20 1.66
N GLU A 45 15.71 7.43 1.32
CA GLU A 45 14.76 8.50 1.09
C GLU A 45 13.78 8.13 -0.03
N ILE A 46 12.48 8.22 0.26
CA ILE A 46 11.43 8.07 -0.74
C ILE A 46 11.07 9.46 -1.20
N LYS A 47 11.49 9.81 -2.41
CA LYS A 47 11.15 11.10 -3.02
C LYS A 47 9.69 11.10 -3.46
N SER A 48 9.04 12.24 -3.28
CA SER A 48 7.74 12.47 -3.90
C SER A 48 7.88 12.57 -5.42
N MET A 49 7.10 11.79 -6.12
CA MET A 49 7.17 11.67 -7.59
C MET A 49 5.78 11.85 -8.19
N SER A 50 5.69 12.53 -9.32
CA SER A 50 4.49 12.54 -10.12
C SER A 50 4.22 11.15 -10.72
N VAL A 51 2.97 10.92 -11.16
CA VAL A 51 2.62 9.67 -11.85
C VAL A 51 3.55 9.41 -13.05
N GLN A 52 3.84 10.46 -13.82
CA GLN A 52 4.73 10.34 -14.99
C GLN A 52 6.16 9.93 -14.59
N GLU A 53 6.69 10.51 -13.54
CA GLU A 53 8.00 10.13 -13.03
C GLU A 53 8.04 8.68 -12.55
N ILE A 54 6.98 8.21 -11.90
CA ILE A 54 6.85 6.79 -11.50
C ILE A 54 6.80 5.88 -12.73
N VAL A 55 6.04 6.27 -13.76
CA VAL A 55 5.99 5.54 -15.04
C VAL A 55 7.38 5.49 -15.67
N ASP A 56 8.10 6.60 -15.68
CA ASP A 56 9.46 6.66 -16.25
C ASP A 56 10.43 5.76 -15.47
N GLU A 57 10.35 5.74 -14.14
CA GLU A 57 11.14 4.82 -13.31
C GLU A 57 10.77 3.35 -13.59
N PHE A 58 9.49 3.04 -13.75
CA PHE A 58 9.05 1.69 -14.10
C PHE A 58 9.68 1.20 -15.41
N TYR A 59 9.81 2.07 -16.40
CA TYR A 59 10.43 1.70 -17.68
C TYR A 59 11.96 1.60 -17.67
N LYS A 60 12.61 1.88 -16.55
CA LYS A 60 14.04 1.57 -16.35
C LYS A 60 14.30 0.12 -15.99
N PHE A 61 13.26 -0.60 -15.54
CA PHE A 61 13.37 -2.04 -15.31
C PHE A 61 13.57 -2.81 -16.62
N LYS A 62 14.04 -4.05 -16.49
CA LYS A 62 14.32 -4.91 -17.63
C LYS A 62 13.06 -5.17 -18.44
N LYS A 63 13.16 -5.05 -19.77
CA LYS A 63 12.07 -5.38 -20.69
C LYS A 63 11.52 -6.77 -20.42
N LYS A 64 10.19 -6.91 -20.41
CA LYS A 64 9.44 -8.14 -20.10
C LYS A 64 9.47 -8.58 -18.63
N GLN A 65 10.12 -7.84 -17.76
CA GLN A 65 10.03 -8.08 -16.32
C GLN A 65 8.59 -7.87 -15.84
N LYS A 66 8.13 -8.73 -14.92
CA LYS A 66 6.73 -8.74 -14.45
C LYS A 66 6.65 -8.32 -12.99
N PHE A 67 5.68 -7.48 -12.70
CA PHE A 67 5.42 -6.97 -11.37
C PHE A 67 3.95 -7.09 -10.99
N TYR A 68 3.69 -7.21 -9.70
CA TYR A 68 2.42 -6.80 -9.13
C TYR A 68 2.52 -5.33 -8.74
N LEU A 69 1.56 -4.54 -9.21
CA LEU A 69 1.36 -3.18 -8.72
C LEU A 69 0.48 -3.26 -7.48
N ILE A 70 1.03 -2.86 -6.35
CA ILE A 70 0.46 -3.09 -5.03
C ILE A 70 0.19 -1.76 -4.34
N SER A 71 -0.98 -1.66 -3.75
CA SER A 71 -1.42 -0.55 -2.91
C SER A 71 -1.57 -1.02 -1.46
N PRO A 72 -0.70 -0.60 -0.53
CA PRO A 72 -0.84 -0.95 0.88
C PRO A 72 -1.99 -0.16 1.51
N VAL A 73 -3.01 -0.86 1.98
CA VAL A 73 -4.22 -0.24 2.55
C VAL A 73 -4.35 -0.43 4.06
N VAL A 74 -3.82 -1.50 4.59
CA VAL A 74 -3.69 -1.74 6.04
C VAL A 74 -2.25 -2.15 6.33
N ASN A 75 -1.63 -1.49 7.29
CA ASN A 75 -0.24 -1.77 7.62
C ASN A 75 -0.08 -2.07 9.10
N ASN A 76 0.19 -3.35 9.38
CA ASN A 76 0.51 -3.87 10.69
C ASN A 76 -0.47 -3.41 11.80
N ARG A 77 -1.77 -3.54 11.57
CA ARG A 77 -2.85 -3.10 12.48
C ARG A 77 -3.70 -4.27 12.96
N LYS A 78 -4.17 -4.16 14.21
CA LYS A 78 -5.12 -5.13 14.79
C LYS A 78 -6.50 -4.99 14.17
N GLY A 79 -7.13 -6.09 13.86
CA GLY A 79 -8.51 -6.11 13.37
C GLY A 79 -8.81 -7.28 12.46
N GLU A 80 -10.09 -7.53 12.21
CA GLU A 80 -10.56 -8.54 11.26
C GLU A 80 -10.66 -8.01 9.82
N PHE A 81 -10.81 -6.70 9.65
CA PHE A 81 -10.87 -5.97 8.38
C PHE A 81 -11.90 -6.51 7.36
N LYS A 82 -12.90 -7.27 7.81
CA LYS A 82 -13.91 -7.87 6.93
C LYS A 82 -14.69 -6.84 6.12
N LYS A 83 -15.04 -5.71 6.76
CA LYS A 83 -15.80 -4.64 6.12
C LYS A 83 -14.97 -3.93 5.05
N GLU A 84 -13.74 -3.58 5.40
CA GLU A 84 -12.80 -2.91 4.51
C GLU A 84 -12.48 -3.76 3.28
N ILE A 85 -12.20 -5.04 3.48
CA ILE A 85 -11.97 -5.99 2.39
C ILE A 85 -13.21 -6.10 1.50
N ALA A 86 -14.41 -6.23 2.11
CA ALA A 86 -15.66 -6.32 1.36
C ALA A 86 -15.93 -5.05 0.52
N GLU A 87 -15.58 -3.88 1.01
CA GLU A 87 -15.68 -2.64 0.25
C GLU A 87 -14.74 -2.62 -0.96
N PHE A 88 -13.51 -3.08 -0.81
CA PHE A 88 -12.57 -3.19 -1.93
C PHE A 88 -13.05 -4.21 -2.98
N ILE A 89 -13.62 -5.33 -2.54
CA ILE A 89 -14.22 -6.32 -3.45
C ILE A 89 -15.39 -5.70 -4.23
N LYS A 90 -16.27 -4.93 -3.57
CA LYS A 90 -17.36 -4.20 -4.23
C LYS A 90 -16.85 -3.18 -5.26
N LYS A 91 -15.69 -2.60 -5.04
CA LYS A 91 -15.02 -1.70 -6.00
C LYS A 91 -14.35 -2.45 -7.16
N GLY A 92 -14.40 -3.80 -7.17
CA GLY A 92 -13.87 -4.62 -8.25
C GLY A 92 -12.47 -5.16 -8.04
N PHE A 93 -11.87 -4.97 -6.88
CA PHE A 93 -10.56 -5.54 -6.58
C PHE A 93 -10.68 -6.99 -6.15
N MET A 94 -10.04 -7.88 -6.89
CA MET A 94 -10.22 -9.32 -6.73
C MET A 94 -9.01 -10.03 -6.13
N ARG A 95 -7.91 -9.34 -5.90
CA ARG A 95 -6.67 -9.93 -5.38
C ARG A 95 -6.06 -9.08 -4.30
N PHE A 96 -5.59 -9.77 -3.29
CA PHE A 96 -5.01 -9.18 -2.10
C PHE A 96 -3.71 -9.88 -1.75
N ARG A 97 -2.83 -9.18 -1.05
CA ARG A 97 -1.73 -9.78 -0.32
C ARG A 97 -1.98 -9.50 1.15
N ILE A 98 -2.23 -10.54 1.92
CA ILE A 98 -2.56 -10.46 3.36
C ILE A 98 -1.44 -11.14 4.13
N ASP A 99 -0.81 -10.41 5.03
CA ASP A 99 0.33 -10.88 5.83
C ASP A 99 1.44 -11.51 4.97
N GLY A 100 1.64 -10.99 3.77
CA GLY A 100 2.62 -11.48 2.80
C GLY A 100 2.11 -12.54 1.82
N GLU A 101 0.96 -13.14 2.08
CA GLU A 101 0.40 -14.21 1.24
C GLU A 101 -0.62 -13.66 0.24
N VAL A 102 -0.48 -14.06 -1.02
CA VAL A 102 -1.40 -13.66 -2.09
C VAL A 102 -2.65 -14.53 -2.06
N CYS A 103 -3.82 -13.90 -2.05
CA CYS A 103 -5.11 -14.58 -2.08
C CYS A 103 -6.11 -13.88 -3.01
N ASP A 104 -7.07 -14.65 -3.50
CA ASP A 104 -8.21 -14.12 -4.27
C ASP A 104 -9.37 -13.73 -3.34
N SER A 105 -10.24 -12.85 -3.81
CA SER A 105 -11.44 -12.40 -3.09
C SER A 105 -12.37 -13.52 -2.66
N SER A 106 -12.35 -14.66 -3.37
CA SER A 106 -13.12 -15.85 -3.03
C SER A 106 -12.50 -16.69 -1.90
N ASN A 107 -11.28 -16.42 -1.52
CA ASN A 107 -10.51 -17.21 -0.56
C ASN A 107 -9.74 -16.33 0.45
N ILE A 108 -10.41 -15.31 0.96
CA ILE A 108 -9.85 -14.44 1.99
C ILE A 108 -9.75 -15.20 3.31
N PRO A 109 -8.57 -15.27 3.94
CA PRO A 109 -8.40 -15.93 5.23
C PRO A 109 -9.17 -15.20 6.32
N GLN A 110 -9.65 -15.95 7.31
CA GLN A 110 -10.23 -15.34 8.49
C GLN A 110 -9.12 -14.73 9.35
N LEU A 111 -9.17 -13.42 9.55
CA LEU A 111 -8.17 -12.69 10.31
C LEU A 111 -8.52 -12.65 11.80
N ASP A 112 -7.53 -12.85 12.64
CA ASP A 112 -7.69 -12.78 14.09
C ASP A 112 -7.70 -11.31 14.54
N LYS A 113 -8.83 -10.87 15.12
CA LYS A 113 -9.00 -9.49 15.61
C LYS A 113 -7.96 -9.03 16.64
N LYS A 114 -7.29 -9.98 17.29
CA LYS A 114 -6.29 -9.70 18.33
C LYS A 114 -4.86 -9.60 17.80
N LYS A 115 -4.66 -10.04 16.56
CA LYS A 115 -3.36 -9.99 15.87
C LYS A 115 -3.27 -8.80 14.94
N ASN A 116 -2.05 -8.41 14.66
CA ASN A 116 -1.76 -7.40 13.67
C ASN A 116 -1.74 -8.02 12.28
N HIS A 117 -2.32 -7.30 11.34
CA HIS A 117 -2.38 -7.72 9.95
C HIS A 117 -1.93 -6.60 9.03
N SER A 118 -1.34 -6.97 7.92
CA SER A 118 -1.05 -6.08 6.80
C SER A 118 -1.86 -6.54 5.59
N ILE A 119 -2.55 -5.60 4.95
CA ILE A 119 -3.40 -5.88 3.80
C ILE A 119 -3.00 -4.95 2.68
N ASP A 120 -2.65 -5.53 1.58
CA ASP A 120 -2.34 -4.84 0.34
C ASP A 120 -3.35 -5.25 -0.74
N ILE A 121 -3.68 -4.33 -1.62
CA ILE A 121 -4.47 -4.61 -2.83
C ILE A 121 -3.51 -4.80 -3.98
N ILE A 122 -3.62 -5.91 -4.71
CA ILE A 122 -2.97 -6.09 -6.00
C ILE A 122 -3.83 -5.42 -7.06
N VAL A 123 -3.45 -4.20 -7.43
CA VAL A 123 -4.23 -3.37 -8.34
C VAL A 123 -4.14 -3.89 -9.77
N ASP A 124 -2.94 -4.28 -10.19
CA ASP A 124 -2.71 -4.79 -11.54
C ASP A 124 -1.50 -5.73 -11.57
N ARG A 125 -1.44 -6.56 -12.60
CA ARG A 125 -0.26 -7.33 -13.00
C ARG A 125 0.31 -6.68 -14.23
N ILE A 126 1.47 -6.10 -14.11
CA ILE A 126 2.09 -5.28 -15.13
C ILE A 126 3.37 -5.92 -15.66
N GLU A 127 3.65 -5.69 -16.91
CA GLU A 127 4.86 -6.12 -17.59
C GLU A 127 5.55 -4.91 -18.21
N VAL A 128 6.86 -4.85 -18.13
CA VAL A 128 7.66 -3.77 -18.71
C VAL A 128 7.63 -3.87 -20.24
N ASP A 129 6.62 -3.24 -20.83
CA ASP A 129 6.44 -3.14 -22.27
C ASP A 129 5.72 -1.83 -22.62
N LYS A 130 6.32 -1.02 -23.47
CA LYS A 130 5.83 0.30 -23.86
C LYS A 130 4.42 0.29 -24.46
N LYS A 131 3.98 -0.82 -25.03
CA LYS A 131 2.62 -0.97 -25.56
C LYS A 131 1.53 -0.83 -24.50
N TYR A 132 1.87 -1.00 -23.21
CA TYR A 132 0.94 -0.89 -22.09
C TYR A 132 1.04 0.41 -21.31
N GLU A 133 1.77 1.41 -21.80
CA GLU A 133 2.08 2.64 -21.05
C GLU A 133 0.85 3.34 -20.49
N SER A 134 -0.17 3.55 -21.32
CA SER A 134 -1.42 4.20 -20.90
C SER A 134 -2.15 3.42 -19.80
N ARG A 135 -2.22 2.10 -19.92
CA ARG A 135 -2.82 1.22 -18.90
C ARG A 135 -2.02 1.27 -17.60
N ILE A 136 -0.69 1.23 -17.68
CA ILE A 136 0.19 1.26 -16.52
C ILE A 136 0.05 2.59 -15.79
N ALA A 137 0.02 3.72 -16.50
CA ALA A 137 -0.20 5.03 -15.89
C ALA A 137 -1.54 5.08 -15.14
N GLN A 138 -2.62 4.62 -15.75
CA GLN A 138 -3.94 4.57 -15.12
C GLN A 138 -3.96 3.65 -13.88
N SER A 139 -3.31 2.50 -13.94
CA SER A 139 -3.20 1.58 -12.80
C SER A 139 -2.39 2.20 -11.65
N ILE A 140 -1.34 2.95 -11.96
CA ILE A 140 -0.55 3.68 -10.96
C ILE A 140 -1.39 4.76 -10.28
N GLU A 141 -2.16 5.55 -11.03
CA GLU A 141 -3.09 6.54 -10.46
C GLU A 141 -4.09 5.89 -9.51
N THR A 142 -4.68 4.78 -9.93
CA THR A 142 -5.60 4.00 -9.09
C THR A 142 -4.91 3.52 -7.81
N ALA A 143 -3.73 2.94 -7.92
CA ALA A 143 -2.98 2.46 -6.77
C ALA A 143 -2.64 3.58 -5.77
N ILE A 144 -2.20 4.72 -6.27
CA ILE A 144 -1.89 5.92 -5.47
C ILE A 144 -3.12 6.40 -4.71
N SER A 145 -4.29 6.43 -5.35
CA SER A 145 -5.53 6.89 -4.74
C SER A 145 -6.01 5.98 -3.60
N LEU A 146 -5.72 4.70 -3.66
CA LEU A 146 -6.13 3.72 -2.64
C LEU A 146 -5.25 3.75 -1.39
N SER A 147 -3.97 4.06 -1.54
CA SER A 147 -2.95 3.90 -0.49
C SER A 147 -2.45 5.21 0.11
N ASP A 148 -3.13 6.31 -0.14
CA ASP A 148 -2.67 7.61 0.31
C ASP A 148 -1.25 7.98 -0.21
N GLY A 149 -0.97 7.58 -1.43
CA GLY A 149 0.21 8.01 -2.18
C GLY A 149 1.38 7.03 -2.22
N VAL A 150 1.38 5.97 -1.43
CA VAL A 150 2.47 4.97 -1.43
C VAL A 150 2.05 3.75 -2.23
N ILE A 151 2.93 3.29 -3.12
CA ILE A 151 2.71 2.08 -3.92
C ILE A 151 3.97 1.21 -3.96
N TYR A 152 3.79 -0.06 -4.27
CA TYR A 152 4.89 -1.00 -4.49
C TYR A 152 4.82 -1.61 -5.89
N PHE A 153 5.98 -1.73 -6.53
CA PHE A 153 6.19 -2.69 -7.61
C PHE A 153 6.83 -3.93 -7.01
N TYR A 154 6.10 -5.00 -6.91
CA TYR A 154 6.59 -6.27 -6.38
C TYR A 154 7.05 -7.16 -7.52
N ASP A 155 8.37 -7.41 -7.58
CA ASP A 155 8.94 -8.39 -8.50
C ASP A 155 8.57 -9.79 -8.06
N VAL A 156 7.80 -10.49 -8.89
CA VAL A 156 7.27 -11.82 -8.55
C VAL A 156 8.37 -12.89 -8.56
N VAL A 157 9.41 -12.70 -9.36
CA VAL A 157 10.51 -13.67 -9.49
C VAL A 157 11.53 -13.50 -8.37
N GLU A 158 11.97 -12.26 -8.16
CA GLU A 158 12.98 -11.94 -7.13
C GLU A 158 12.39 -11.75 -5.73
N GLN A 159 11.05 -11.72 -5.62
CA GLN A 159 10.32 -11.48 -4.36
C GLN A 159 10.76 -10.19 -3.66
N LYS A 160 10.92 -9.13 -4.43
CA LYS A 160 11.42 -7.84 -3.96
C LYS A 160 10.42 -6.71 -4.21
N ASN A 161 10.22 -5.87 -3.19
CA ASN A 161 9.41 -4.66 -3.30
C ASN A 161 10.27 -3.45 -3.72
N PHE A 162 9.76 -2.68 -4.67
CA PHE A 162 10.26 -1.35 -5.01
C PHE A 162 9.20 -0.33 -4.61
N ILE A 163 9.55 0.59 -3.74
CA ILE A 163 8.62 1.54 -3.12
C ILE A 163 8.67 2.87 -3.86
N PHE A 164 7.50 3.40 -4.19
CA PHE A 164 7.33 4.73 -4.76
C PHE A 164 6.29 5.52 -3.98
N SER A 165 6.45 6.83 -3.94
CA SER A 165 5.53 7.74 -3.29
C SER A 165 5.17 8.91 -4.21
N SER A 166 3.91 9.32 -4.18
CA SER A 166 3.43 10.51 -4.87
C SER A 166 3.21 11.70 -3.92
N LYS A 167 3.64 11.56 -2.68
CA LYS A 167 3.55 12.61 -1.65
C LYS A 167 4.90 12.86 -1.01
#